data_100420c0f7e1636d84b40c3343852880
#
_entry.id   100420c0f7e1636d84b40c3343852880
#
_cell.length_a   1.000
_cell.length_b   1.000
_cell.length_c   1.000
_cell.angle_alpha   90.00
_cell.angle_beta   90.00
_cell.angle_gamma   90.00
#
_symmetry.space_group_name_H-M   'P 1'
#
loop_
_entity.id
_entity.type
_entity.pdbx_description
1 polymer ?
#
loop_
_entity_poly.entity_id
_entity_poly.type
_entity_poly.pdbx_seq_one_letter_code
_entity_poly.pdbx_strand_id
1 'polypeptide(L)'
;MTTNYVDQHVQQFVAKVNQLSQPLDPKLGTVFQKTFLNTLETTISDDEQGYAFILTGDIPAMWQRDSTAQVRPYLALAHEQPAIADLITRVVQRQFFNMAIDPYANAFNETANGHGHQSDQTNMGPWIWERKFEIDSLCYPVQLAYLLYKNTGVTAQFDNNFVTGFKKLLTTFEVEQHHATSPYRFIRTIDRPEDTLVRDGRGTPVADTGMIWSGFRPSDDACEYGYLVPANMFAVVILGYLQTIFSSILDDPEIVARAQRLQTTVRNGIETYGYTTNANGEKVYAYEVDGLGHAKLMDDGNVPSLLSAPYLGYCDLLDLNYQRTRQTLLSPENPYYYSGKLAAGQGSPHTPARYIWPIAIAMEGLTANSHEQQLAALQTLIKTTGNTDLMHESFDVDDDTQFTREWFSWANMMYCELLLTTLGFKIER
;
A
#
# COMPACT_ATOMS: atom_id res chain seq x y z
N MET A 1 11.40 -6.83 26.73
CA MET A 1 11.83 -8.14 26.19
C MET A 1 11.27 -8.23 24.78
N THR A 2 12.08 -8.37 23.76
CA THR A 2 11.60 -8.56 22.38
C THR A 2 10.87 -9.90 22.31
N THR A 3 9.59 -9.87 21.99
CA THR A 3 8.78 -11.08 21.80
C THR A 3 9.35 -11.84 20.60
N ASN A 4 9.67 -13.13 20.78
CA ASN A 4 10.12 -13.96 19.67
C ASN A 4 8.90 -14.50 18.91
N TYR A 5 8.61 -13.93 17.75
CA TYR A 5 7.51 -14.37 16.89
C TYR A 5 7.86 -15.56 15.99
N VAL A 6 9.15 -15.90 15.87
CA VAL A 6 9.63 -17.06 15.09
C VAL A 6 9.66 -18.30 15.99
N ASP A 7 8.49 -18.79 16.33
CA ASP A 7 8.29 -20.01 17.10
C ASP A 7 8.30 -21.28 16.20
N GLN A 8 8.06 -22.44 16.83
CA GLN A 8 8.02 -23.71 16.11
C GLN A 8 6.93 -23.77 15.04
N HIS A 9 5.77 -23.10 15.22
CA HIS A 9 4.68 -23.14 14.25
C HIS A 9 5.01 -22.28 13.02
N VAL A 10 5.61 -21.09 13.21
CA VAL A 10 6.11 -20.27 12.10
C VAL A 10 7.17 -21.03 11.31
N GLN A 11 8.10 -21.71 11.99
CA GLN A 11 9.12 -22.54 11.33
C GLN A 11 8.50 -23.71 10.55
N GLN A 12 7.49 -24.37 11.10
CA GLN A 12 6.74 -25.44 10.40
C GLN A 12 5.99 -24.91 9.18
N PHE A 13 5.40 -23.71 9.28
CA PHE A 13 4.75 -23.05 8.13
C PHE A 13 5.77 -22.76 7.02
N VAL A 14 6.93 -22.20 7.35
CA VAL A 14 8.01 -21.95 6.39
C VAL A 14 8.49 -23.25 5.75
N ALA A 15 8.68 -24.30 6.54
CA ALA A 15 9.07 -25.63 6.03
C ALA A 15 8.01 -26.20 5.06
N LYS A 16 6.71 -26.02 5.36
CA LYS A 16 5.60 -26.42 4.47
C LYS A 16 5.65 -25.65 3.14
N VAL A 17 5.85 -24.33 3.17
CA VAL A 17 5.97 -23.51 1.96
C VAL A 17 7.19 -23.94 1.14
N ASN A 18 8.34 -24.19 1.78
CA ASN A 18 9.55 -24.69 1.12
C ASN A 18 9.28 -26.05 0.44
N GLN A 19 8.60 -26.97 1.11
CA GLN A 19 8.24 -28.27 0.52
C GLN A 19 7.31 -28.12 -0.70
N LEU A 20 6.32 -27.24 -0.63
CA LEU A 20 5.35 -27.02 -1.71
C LEU A 20 5.97 -26.31 -2.92
N SER A 21 6.92 -25.41 -2.71
CA SER A 21 7.60 -24.67 -3.77
C SER A 21 8.73 -25.46 -4.45
N GLN A 22 9.29 -26.47 -3.77
CA GLN A 22 10.43 -27.24 -4.29
C GLN A 22 10.23 -27.87 -5.69
N PRO A 23 9.04 -28.43 -6.05
CA PRO A 23 8.82 -28.94 -7.40
C PRO A 23 8.74 -27.86 -8.48
N LEU A 24 8.48 -26.60 -8.11
CA LEU A 24 8.39 -25.46 -9.03
C LEU A 24 9.78 -24.86 -9.26
N ASP A 25 10.46 -24.49 -8.21
CA ASP A 25 11.86 -24.05 -8.15
C ASP A 25 12.32 -24.02 -6.67
N PRO A 26 13.40 -24.74 -6.29
CA PRO A 26 13.90 -24.72 -4.91
C PRO A 26 14.28 -23.35 -4.40
N LYS A 27 14.70 -22.42 -5.27
CA LYS A 27 15.08 -21.05 -4.89
C LYS A 27 13.90 -20.24 -4.37
N LEU A 28 12.66 -20.54 -4.80
CA LEU A 28 11.44 -19.90 -4.27
C LEU A 28 11.33 -20.07 -2.75
N GLY A 29 11.51 -21.28 -2.26
CA GLY A 29 11.47 -21.55 -0.83
C GLY A 29 12.61 -20.88 -0.06
N THR A 30 13.83 -20.88 -0.61
CA THR A 30 14.99 -20.24 0.02
C THR A 30 14.77 -18.71 0.19
N VAL A 31 14.32 -18.03 -0.86
CA VAL A 31 14.01 -16.61 -0.83
C VAL A 31 12.83 -16.34 0.11
N PHE A 32 11.77 -17.19 0.07
CA PHE A 32 10.64 -17.07 0.98
C PHE A 32 11.05 -17.14 2.45
N GLN A 33 11.85 -18.13 2.83
CA GLN A 33 12.31 -18.25 4.20
C GLN A 33 13.04 -17.00 4.67
N LYS A 34 13.94 -16.47 3.85
CA LYS A 34 14.71 -15.27 4.17
C LYS A 34 13.84 -14.03 4.29
N THR A 35 12.95 -13.79 3.32
CA THR A 35 12.09 -12.61 3.28
C THR A 35 10.98 -12.65 4.33
N PHE A 36 10.34 -13.82 4.52
CA PHE A 36 9.24 -13.99 5.45
C PHE A 36 9.67 -13.87 6.92
N LEU A 37 10.83 -14.43 7.28
CA LEU A 37 11.34 -14.36 8.65
C LEU A 37 11.94 -12.98 8.96
N ASN A 38 12.51 -12.28 7.96
CA ASN A 38 13.16 -10.97 8.15
C ASN A 38 12.27 -9.97 8.87
N THR A 39 11.00 -9.82 8.48
CA THR A 39 10.07 -8.89 9.12
C THR A 39 9.86 -9.23 10.60
N LEU A 40 9.63 -10.51 10.95
CA LEU A 40 9.39 -10.94 12.33
C LEU A 40 10.62 -10.79 13.23
N GLU A 41 11.83 -10.96 12.66
CA GLU A 41 13.08 -10.96 13.41
C GLU A 41 13.68 -9.57 13.57
N THR A 42 13.40 -8.63 12.64
CA THR A 42 14.21 -7.42 12.53
C THR A 42 13.42 -6.11 12.58
N THR A 43 12.12 -6.11 12.27
CA THR A 43 11.36 -4.86 12.11
C THR A 43 10.37 -4.57 13.23
N ILE A 44 10.09 -5.53 14.11
CA ILE A 44 9.02 -5.44 15.10
C ILE A 44 9.58 -5.10 16.47
N SER A 45 9.01 -4.08 17.11
CA SER A 45 9.21 -3.76 18.52
C SER A 45 7.88 -3.56 19.22
N ASP A 46 7.84 -3.84 20.53
CA ASP A 46 6.70 -3.50 21.38
C ASP A 46 6.93 -2.11 21.96
N ASP A 47 5.96 -1.20 21.80
CA ASP A 47 6.03 0.14 22.39
C ASP A 47 5.60 0.15 23.88
N GLU A 48 5.74 1.30 24.52
CA GLU A 48 5.38 1.47 25.95
C GLU A 48 3.88 1.29 26.25
N GLN A 49 3.03 1.41 25.22
CA GLN A 49 1.59 1.20 25.31
C GLN A 49 1.19 -0.28 25.10
N GLY A 50 2.15 -1.11 24.71
CA GLY A 50 1.92 -2.52 24.38
C GLY A 50 1.44 -2.74 22.94
N TYR A 51 1.52 -1.71 22.07
CA TYR A 51 1.26 -1.85 20.65
C TYR A 51 2.50 -2.38 19.94
N ALA A 52 2.32 -2.92 18.74
CA ALA A 52 3.44 -3.34 17.89
C ALA A 52 3.82 -2.23 16.90
N PHE A 53 5.05 -1.74 17.02
CA PHE A 53 5.66 -0.79 16.10
C PHE A 53 6.47 -1.52 15.05
N ILE A 54 6.33 -1.14 13.78
CA ILE A 54 6.99 -1.80 12.66
C ILE A 54 7.83 -0.81 11.86
N LEU A 55 9.13 -1.05 11.81
CA LEU A 55 10.06 -0.33 10.94
C LEU A 55 9.83 -0.69 9.47
N THR A 56 9.97 0.26 8.56
CA THR A 56 9.93 -0.02 7.11
C THR A 56 11.08 -0.88 6.59
N GLY A 57 12.16 -0.95 7.34
CA GLY A 57 13.42 -1.60 7.01
C GLY A 57 14.57 -0.69 7.45
N ASP A 58 15.26 -0.09 6.50
CA ASP A 58 16.41 0.81 6.72
C ASP A 58 16.04 2.18 7.33
N ILE A 59 14.76 2.56 7.38
CA ILE A 59 14.29 3.81 7.99
C ILE A 59 13.64 3.50 9.35
N PRO A 60 14.07 4.16 10.46
CA PRO A 60 13.57 3.89 11.81
C PRO A 60 12.23 4.58 12.09
N ALA A 61 11.25 4.41 11.21
CA ALA A 61 9.90 4.96 11.30
C ALA A 61 8.87 3.96 10.79
N MET A 62 7.61 4.15 11.19
CA MET A 62 6.48 3.31 10.80
C MET A 62 5.61 4.07 9.81
N TRP A 63 5.66 3.68 8.53
CA TRP A 63 4.67 4.08 7.54
C TRP A 63 3.38 3.28 7.73
N GLN A 64 2.24 3.95 7.62
CA GLN A 64 0.92 3.31 7.74
C GLN A 64 0.70 2.27 6.62
N ARG A 65 1.11 2.57 5.40
CA ARG A 65 1.09 1.67 4.23
C ARG A 65 1.99 0.47 4.42
N ASP A 66 3.29 0.72 4.64
CA ASP A 66 4.31 -0.31 4.72
C ASP A 66 4.02 -1.30 5.84
N SER A 67 3.71 -0.83 7.04
CA SER A 67 3.41 -1.68 8.20
C SER A 67 2.24 -2.64 7.96
N THR A 68 1.25 -2.23 7.16
CA THR A 68 0.17 -3.14 6.74
C THR A 68 0.69 -4.19 5.76
N ALA A 69 1.39 -3.77 4.71
CA ALA A 69 1.90 -4.68 3.68
C ALA A 69 2.90 -5.69 4.26
N GLN A 70 3.72 -5.27 5.23
CA GLN A 70 4.69 -6.11 5.91
C GLN A 70 4.06 -7.24 6.74
N VAL A 71 2.87 -7.04 7.30
CA VAL A 71 2.23 -8.08 8.14
C VAL A 71 1.09 -8.81 7.44
N ARG A 72 0.59 -8.30 6.32
CA ARG A 72 -0.54 -8.88 5.61
C ARG A 72 -0.34 -10.35 5.21
N PRO A 73 0.82 -10.83 4.69
CA PRO A 73 1.03 -12.24 4.35
C PRO A 73 0.92 -13.19 5.54
N TYR A 74 1.16 -12.70 6.78
CA TYR A 74 0.98 -13.52 7.98
C TYR A 74 -0.48 -13.87 8.28
N LEU A 75 -1.46 -13.19 7.67
CA LEU A 75 -2.87 -13.56 7.77
C LEU A 75 -3.11 -15.00 7.28
N ALA A 76 -2.27 -15.51 6.36
CA ALA A 76 -2.36 -16.89 5.88
C ALA A 76 -2.15 -17.94 6.98
N LEU A 77 -1.53 -17.58 8.12
CA LEU A 77 -1.35 -18.46 9.26
C LEU A 77 -2.01 -17.96 10.55
N ALA A 78 -2.54 -16.74 10.57
CA ALA A 78 -3.10 -16.12 11.77
C ALA A 78 -4.32 -16.86 12.35
N HIS A 79 -5.08 -17.59 11.53
CA HIS A 79 -6.21 -18.41 12.00
C HIS A 79 -5.73 -19.60 12.88
N GLU A 80 -4.61 -20.19 12.51
CA GLU A 80 -4.04 -21.35 13.23
C GLU A 80 -3.04 -20.93 14.32
N GLN A 81 -2.57 -19.66 14.30
CA GLN A 81 -1.52 -19.14 15.17
C GLN A 81 -1.96 -17.88 15.93
N PRO A 82 -2.51 -18.05 17.16
CA PRO A 82 -3.01 -16.91 17.96
C PRO A 82 -1.97 -15.82 18.25
N ALA A 83 -0.69 -16.16 18.38
CA ALA A 83 0.38 -15.18 18.60
C ALA A 83 0.56 -14.23 17.40
N ILE A 84 0.36 -14.73 16.19
CA ILE A 84 0.40 -13.92 14.95
C ILE A 84 -0.86 -13.05 14.84
N ALA A 85 -2.03 -13.59 15.19
CA ALA A 85 -3.26 -12.80 15.24
C ALA A 85 -3.17 -11.66 16.28
N ASP A 86 -2.56 -11.92 17.45
CA ASP A 86 -2.27 -10.92 18.48
C ASP A 86 -1.29 -9.85 17.97
N LEU A 87 -0.19 -10.26 17.32
CA LEU A 87 0.74 -9.33 16.71
C LEU A 87 0.01 -8.37 15.74
N ILE A 88 -0.78 -8.91 14.80
CA ILE A 88 -1.50 -8.10 13.81
C ILE A 88 -2.53 -7.19 14.52
N THR A 89 -3.20 -7.67 15.57
CA THR A 89 -4.10 -6.85 16.41
C THR A 89 -3.37 -5.62 16.95
N ARG A 90 -2.19 -5.81 17.54
CA ARG A 90 -1.40 -4.72 18.15
C ARG A 90 -0.80 -3.77 17.09
N VAL A 91 -0.51 -4.26 15.88
CA VAL A 91 -0.14 -3.39 14.73
C VAL A 91 -1.32 -2.49 14.35
N VAL A 92 -2.53 -3.04 14.20
CA VAL A 92 -3.73 -2.26 13.90
C VAL A 92 -4.00 -1.21 14.98
N GLN A 93 -3.91 -1.59 16.25
CA GLN A 93 -4.08 -0.67 17.38
C GLN A 93 -3.06 0.49 17.32
N ARG A 94 -1.80 0.20 16.99
CA ARG A 94 -0.77 1.23 16.78
C ARG A 94 -1.11 2.13 15.60
N GLN A 95 -1.55 1.59 14.47
CA GLN A 95 -1.90 2.37 13.29
C GLN A 95 -3.08 3.33 13.58
N PHE A 96 -4.09 2.89 14.33
CA PHE A 96 -5.20 3.76 14.71
C PHE A 96 -4.84 4.76 15.80
N PHE A 97 -3.91 4.43 16.71
CA PHE A 97 -3.30 5.41 17.60
C PHE A 97 -2.59 6.52 16.81
N ASN A 98 -1.80 6.17 15.82
CA ASN A 98 -1.12 7.11 14.93
C ASN A 98 -2.14 8.01 14.18
N MET A 99 -3.17 7.41 13.58
CA MET A 99 -4.24 8.13 12.88
C MET A 99 -5.02 9.07 13.82
N ALA A 100 -5.19 8.68 15.08
CA ALA A 100 -5.81 9.53 16.10
C ALA A 100 -4.92 10.74 16.46
N ILE A 101 -3.61 10.67 16.30
CA ILE A 101 -2.69 11.82 16.44
C ILE A 101 -2.88 12.76 15.25
N ASP A 102 -2.59 12.30 14.02
CA ASP A 102 -2.72 13.11 12.81
C ASP A 102 -3.07 12.27 11.57
N PRO A 103 -4.28 12.42 10.99
CA PRO A 103 -4.68 11.67 9.81
C PRO A 103 -4.01 12.16 8.51
N TYR A 104 -3.28 13.26 8.53
CA TYR A 104 -2.53 13.76 7.37
C TYR A 104 -1.09 13.25 7.33
N ALA A 105 -0.61 12.57 8.39
CA ALA A 105 0.73 12.03 8.43
C ALA A 105 0.76 10.60 7.86
N ASN A 106 1.79 10.32 7.02
CA ASN A 106 2.04 9.02 6.43
C ASN A 106 2.98 8.17 7.29
N ALA A 107 3.92 8.79 8.04
CA ALA A 107 4.92 8.09 8.83
C ALA A 107 5.06 8.65 10.25
N PHE A 108 5.32 7.74 11.21
CA PHE A 108 5.33 8.05 12.63
C PHE A 108 6.58 7.52 13.34
N ASN A 109 6.96 8.23 14.40
CA ASN A 109 7.98 7.83 15.35
C ASN A 109 7.44 6.77 16.34
N GLU A 110 8.31 5.93 16.89
CA GLU A 110 7.94 4.97 17.94
C GLU A 110 7.45 5.68 19.22
N THR A 111 8.10 6.79 19.55
CA THR A 111 7.77 7.66 20.70
C THR A 111 7.68 9.12 20.24
N ALA A 112 7.26 10.03 21.13
CA ALA A 112 7.21 11.47 20.85
C ALA A 112 8.63 12.09 20.88
N ASN A 113 9.56 11.59 20.04
CA ASN A 113 10.98 11.95 20.07
C ASN A 113 11.36 13.10 19.11
N GLY A 114 10.46 13.51 18.21
CA GLY A 114 10.72 14.59 17.26
C GLY A 114 11.73 14.27 16.17
N HIS A 115 11.97 13.00 15.87
CA HIS A 115 12.80 12.62 14.73
C HIS A 115 12.05 12.75 13.39
N GLY A 116 12.80 12.66 12.29
CA GLY A 116 12.27 12.74 10.93
C GLY A 116 12.33 14.16 10.35
N HIS A 117 11.39 14.48 9.49
CA HIS A 117 11.39 15.68 8.66
C HIS A 117 10.81 16.92 9.40
N GLN A 118 11.29 17.22 10.61
CA GLN A 118 10.77 18.30 11.47
C GLN A 118 10.93 19.71 10.88
N SER A 119 11.76 19.90 9.85
CA SER A 119 11.92 21.18 9.14
C SER A 119 10.86 21.43 8.06
N ASP A 120 10.01 20.45 7.75
CA ASP A 120 8.93 20.61 6.79
C ASP A 120 7.93 21.69 7.26
N GLN A 121 7.53 22.55 6.34
CA GLN A 121 6.55 23.60 6.62
C GLN A 121 5.13 23.03 6.52
N THR A 122 4.74 22.33 7.55
CA THR A 122 3.42 21.73 7.78
C THR A 122 3.18 21.64 9.29
N ASN A 123 2.04 21.11 9.75
CA ASN A 123 1.75 20.99 11.17
C ASN A 123 2.44 19.79 11.80
N MET A 124 3.77 19.83 11.92
CA MET A 124 4.57 18.75 12.51
C MET A 124 4.40 18.68 14.03
N GLY A 125 4.51 17.45 14.54
CA GLY A 125 4.52 17.15 15.97
C GLY A 125 5.56 16.06 16.30
N PRO A 126 5.90 15.84 17.59
CA PRO A 126 6.99 14.96 17.97
C PRO A 126 6.75 13.48 17.65
N TRP A 127 5.50 13.06 17.46
CA TRP A 127 5.12 11.73 17.02
C TRP A 127 5.27 11.51 15.52
N ILE A 128 5.32 12.61 14.73
CA ILE A 128 5.27 12.57 13.28
C ILE A 128 6.69 12.51 12.73
N TRP A 129 7.00 11.48 11.92
CA TRP A 129 8.23 11.38 11.16
C TRP A 129 8.13 12.18 9.87
N GLU A 130 6.99 12.02 9.14
CA GLU A 130 6.69 12.71 7.89
C GLU A 130 5.18 12.96 7.78
N ARG A 131 4.80 14.13 7.22
CA ARG A 131 3.39 14.55 7.12
C ARG A 131 2.95 14.77 5.68
N LYS A 132 3.32 13.87 4.79
CA LYS A 132 2.80 13.82 3.42
C LYS A 132 1.41 13.20 3.43
N PHE A 133 0.40 13.93 2.94
CA PHE A 133 -0.96 13.41 2.88
C PHE A 133 -1.16 12.48 1.71
N GLU A 134 -1.37 11.24 2.01
CA GLU A 134 -1.65 10.13 1.12
C GLU A 134 -2.95 9.47 1.54
N ILE A 135 -3.90 9.32 0.62
CA ILE A 135 -5.19 8.66 0.90
C ILE A 135 -4.98 7.23 1.39
N ASP A 136 -4.06 6.51 0.78
CA ASP A 136 -3.78 5.12 1.08
C ASP A 136 -3.20 4.90 2.48
N SER A 137 -2.45 5.86 3.03
CA SER A 137 -1.98 5.82 4.41
C SER A 137 -3.13 5.72 5.43
N LEU A 138 -4.34 6.20 5.08
CA LEU A 138 -5.54 6.00 5.87
C LEU A 138 -6.30 4.72 5.51
N CYS A 139 -6.18 4.23 4.28
CA CYS A 139 -6.90 3.04 3.81
C CYS A 139 -6.28 1.73 4.32
N TYR A 140 -4.96 1.63 4.33
CA TYR A 140 -4.24 0.40 4.71
C TYR A 140 -4.56 -0.09 6.13
N PRO A 141 -4.60 0.75 7.18
CA PRO A 141 -5.00 0.33 8.52
C PRO A 141 -6.41 -0.27 8.58
N VAL A 142 -7.35 0.32 7.85
CA VAL A 142 -8.74 -0.20 7.76
C VAL A 142 -8.78 -1.54 7.07
N GLN A 143 -8.02 -1.70 5.97
CA GLN A 143 -7.93 -2.97 5.26
C GLN A 143 -7.39 -4.05 6.19
N LEU A 144 -6.28 -3.79 6.90
CA LEU A 144 -5.68 -4.78 7.80
C LEU A 144 -6.62 -5.17 8.93
N ALA A 145 -7.31 -4.19 9.54
CA ALA A 145 -8.29 -4.44 10.60
C ALA A 145 -9.44 -5.34 10.13
N TYR A 146 -9.96 -5.09 8.93
CA TYR A 146 -11.03 -5.88 8.34
C TYR A 146 -10.57 -7.28 7.95
N LEU A 147 -9.41 -7.41 7.29
CA LEU A 147 -8.86 -8.70 6.89
C LEU A 147 -8.51 -9.58 8.09
N LEU A 148 -7.98 -9.02 9.18
CA LEU A 148 -7.76 -9.75 10.41
C LEU A 148 -9.07 -10.36 10.93
N TYR A 149 -10.12 -9.55 11.01
CA TYR A 149 -11.45 -10.04 11.40
C TYR A 149 -11.97 -11.14 10.46
N LYS A 150 -11.88 -10.94 9.15
CA LYS A 150 -12.37 -11.91 8.17
C LYS A 150 -11.64 -13.25 8.24
N ASN A 151 -10.34 -13.24 8.49
CA ASN A 151 -9.53 -14.45 8.49
C ASN A 151 -9.47 -15.16 9.85
N THR A 152 -9.77 -14.46 10.97
CA THR A 152 -9.60 -15.03 12.32
C THR A 152 -10.82 -14.92 13.20
N GLY A 153 -11.77 -14.02 12.92
CA GLY A 153 -12.88 -13.65 13.79
C GLY A 153 -12.48 -12.74 14.96
N VAL A 154 -11.22 -12.35 15.11
CA VAL A 154 -10.75 -11.44 16.15
C VAL A 154 -11.39 -10.06 16.00
N THR A 155 -11.81 -9.46 17.10
CA THR A 155 -12.45 -8.11 17.15
C THR A 155 -11.74 -7.15 18.11
N ALA A 156 -10.69 -7.59 18.79
CA ALA A 156 -9.97 -6.78 19.79
C ALA A 156 -9.29 -5.52 19.21
N GLN A 157 -9.04 -5.49 17.90
CA GLN A 157 -8.53 -4.32 17.18
C GLN A 157 -9.56 -3.19 17.05
N PHE A 158 -10.87 -3.46 17.23
CA PHE A 158 -11.93 -2.46 17.13
C PHE A 158 -12.16 -1.74 18.47
N ASP A 159 -11.10 -1.18 19.02
CA ASP A 159 -11.06 -0.47 20.30
C ASP A 159 -11.43 1.02 20.17
N ASN A 160 -11.24 1.78 21.25
CA ASN A 160 -11.50 3.23 21.27
C ASN A 160 -10.58 4.01 20.31
N ASN A 161 -9.34 3.57 20.09
CA ASN A 161 -8.43 4.20 19.14
C ASN A 161 -8.92 3.98 17.71
N PHE A 162 -9.41 2.76 17.40
CA PHE A 162 -10.06 2.46 16.14
C PHE A 162 -11.21 3.45 15.87
N VAL A 163 -12.14 3.60 16.81
CA VAL A 163 -13.30 4.50 16.65
C VAL A 163 -12.85 5.96 16.49
N THR A 164 -11.85 6.40 17.25
CA THR A 164 -11.36 7.78 17.23
C THR A 164 -10.62 8.08 15.91
N GLY A 165 -9.67 7.22 15.53
CA GLY A 165 -8.90 7.37 14.29
C GLY A 165 -9.80 7.30 13.07
N PHE A 166 -10.78 6.40 13.10
CA PHE A 166 -11.75 6.27 12.03
C PHE A 166 -12.64 7.52 11.83
N LYS A 167 -13.14 8.13 12.91
CA LYS A 167 -13.90 9.38 12.82
C LYS A 167 -13.05 10.50 12.19
N LYS A 168 -11.75 10.55 12.51
CA LYS A 168 -10.81 11.47 11.88
C LYS A 168 -10.62 11.17 10.40
N LEU A 169 -10.47 9.88 10.02
CA LEU A 169 -10.38 9.46 8.61
C LEU A 169 -11.58 9.98 7.81
N LEU A 170 -12.82 9.70 8.26
CA LEU A 170 -14.01 10.17 7.56
C LEU A 170 -14.03 11.70 7.41
N THR A 171 -13.71 12.43 8.50
CA THR A 171 -13.67 13.88 8.47
C THR A 171 -12.60 14.41 7.50
N THR A 172 -11.41 13.77 7.49
CA THR A 172 -10.34 14.13 6.55
C THR A 172 -10.77 13.90 5.09
N PHE A 173 -11.37 12.76 4.79
CA PHE A 173 -11.87 12.46 3.46
C PHE A 173 -12.94 13.45 2.99
N GLU A 174 -13.88 13.82 3.86
CA GLU A 174 -14.92 14.82 3.56
C GLU A 174 -14.32 16.22 3.34
N VAL A 175 -13.32 16.63 4.13
CA VAL A 175 -12.60 17.90 3.94
C VAL A 175 -11.87 17.89 2.60
N GLU A 176 -11.19 16.80 2.27
CA GLU A 176 -10.37 16.72 1.06
C GLU A 176 -11.18 16.46 -0.23
N GLN A 177 -12.48 16.17 -0.14
CA GLN A 177 -13.38 16.30 -1.30
C GLN A 177 -13.53 17.76 -1.77
N HIS A 178 -13.26 18.72 -0.88
CA HIS A 178 -13.33 20.17 -1.11
C HIS A 178 -11.99 20.84 -0.79
N HIS A 179 -10.91 20.33 -1.38
CA HIS A 179 -9.53 20.71 -1.07
C HIS A 179 -9.27 22.23 -1.10
N ALA A 180 -10.00 23.00 -1.91
CA ALA A 180 -9.85 24.44 -1.96
C ALA A 180 -10.02 25.14 -0.58
N THR A 181 -10.76 24.53 0.34
CA THR A 181 -11.00 25.02 1.71
C THR A 181 -10.22 24.22 2.78
N SER A 182 -9.42 23.23 2.37
CA SER A 182 -8.64 22.42 3.29
C SER A 182 -7.59 23.26 4.05
N PRO A 183 -7.38 22.96 5.34
CA PRO A 183 -6.30 23.56 6.12
C PRO A 183 -4.93 22.93 5.81
N TYR A 184 -4.88 21.84 5.04
CA TYR A 184 -3.64 21.12 4.76
C TYR A 184 -2.71 21.91 3.86
N ARG A 185 -1.43 21.92 4.22
CA ARG A 185 -0.32 22.46 3.45
C ARG A 185 0.93 21.64 3.71
N PHE A 186 1.78 21.52 2.68
CA PHE A 186 3.06 20.89 2.81
C PHE A 186 4.11 21.54 1.91
N ILE A 187 5.21 22.02 2.51
CA ILE A 187 6.38 22.52 1.79
C ILE A 187 7.63 21.91 2.42
N ARG A 188 8.41 21.24 1.59
CA ARG A 188 9.76 20.76 1.92
C ARG A 188 10.77 21.57 1.11
N THR A 189 11.71 22.21 1.79
CA THR A 189 12.78 22.95 1.12
C THR A 189 13.91 22.01 0.75
N ILE A 190 13.90 21.52 -0.48
CA ILE A 190 14.88 20.57 -1.04
C ILE A 190 14.99 20.81 -2.55
N ASP A 191 16.11 20.38 -3.16
CA ASP A 191 16.35 20.47 -4.61
C ASP A 191 15.61 19.39 -5.44
N ARG A 192 14.61 18.74 -4.87
CA ARG A 192 13.79 17.71 -5.51
C ARG A 192 12.33 18.21 -5.56
N PRO A 193 11.85 18.64 -6.73
CA PRO A 193 10.49 19.20 -6.87
C PRO A 193 9.38 18.21 -6.51
N GLU A 194 9.63 16.90 -6.66
CA GLU A 194 8.68 15.82 -6.36
C GLU A 194 8.41 15.67 -4.85
N ASP A 195 9.29 16.18 -4.00
CA ASP A 195 9.18 16.07 -2.54
C ASP A 195 8.37 17.22 -1.90
N THR A 196 7.79 18.11 -2.69
CA THR A 196 7.06 19.28 -2.16
C THR A 196 5.85 19.62 -3.01
N LEU A 197 4.86 20.30 -2.40
CA LEU A 197 3.68 20.77 -3.11
C LEU A 197 3.89 22.20 -3.63
N VAL A 198 3.44 22.45 -4.86
CA VAL A 198 3.43 23.80 -5.47
C VAL A 198 2.38 24.71 -4.81
N ARG A 199 2.34 26.00 -5.21
CA ARG A 199 1.35 26.99 -4.76
C ARG A 199 1.28 27.12 -3.24
N ASP A 200 2.41 27.43 -2.61
CA ASP A 200 2.53 27.57 -1.16
C ASP A 200 2.04 26.33 -0.40
N GLY A 201 2.37 25.15 -0.94
CA GLY A 201 2.08 23.86 -0.31
C GLY A 201 0.64 23.36 -0.48
N ARG A 202 -0.14 23.94 -1.40
CA ARG A 202 -1.53 23.55 -1.66
C ARG A 202 -1.72 22.59 -2.85
N GLY A 203 -0.67 22.27 -3.58
CA GLY A 203 -0.74 21.48 -4.81
C GLY A 203 -1.35 22.26 -5.99
N THR A 204 -1.56 21.58 -7.11
CA THR A 204 -2.16 22.14 -8.32
C THR A 204 -3.65 22.45 -8.14
N PRO A 205 -4.24 23.37 -8.92
CA PRO A 205 -5.68 23.63 -8.89
C PRO A 205 -6.48 22.39 -9.27
N VAL A 206 -7.60 22.18 -8.58
CA VAL A 206 -8.57 21.11 -8.89
C VAL A 206 -9.99 21.67 -8.88
N ALA A 207 -10.89 21.02 -9.64
CA ALA A 207 -12.33 21.22 -9.48
C ALA A 207 -12.91 20.12 -8.58
N ASP A 208 -14.03 20.41 -7.92
CA ASP A 208 -14.74 19.41 -7.12
C ASP A 208 -15.26 18.27 -8.02
N THR A 209 -14.81 17.06 -7.79
CA THR A 209 -15.20 15.86 -8.55
C THR A 209 -16.00 14.86 -7.73
N GLY A 210 -16.06 15.04 -6.42
CA GLY A 210 -16.54 14.05 -5.48
C GLY A 210 -15.46 13.04 -5.05
N MET A 211 -14.30 12.97 -5.72
CA MET A 211 -13.13 12.22 -5.26
C MET A 211 -12.43 12.95 -4.11
N ILE A 212 -11.58 12.21 -3.39
CA ILE A 212 -10.75 12.72 -2.31
C ILE A 212 -9.43 13.20 -2.92
N TRP A 213 -9.02 14.41 -2.58
CA TRP A 213 -7.72 14.96 -2.99
C TRP A 213 -6.58 14.25 -2.25
N SER A 214 -5.46 14.04 -2.92
CA SER A 214 -4.21 13.51 -2.34
C SER A 214 -3.06 14.45 -2.67
N GLY A 215 -2.23 14.75 -1.68
CA GLY A 215 -1.01 15.54 -1.90
C GLY A 215 0.09 14.73 -2.55
N PHE A 216 0.18 13.47 -2.16
CA PHE A 216 1.30 12.60 -2.52
C PHE A 216 0.81 11.23 -2.97
N ARG A 217 1.65 10.56 -3.75
CA ARG A 217 1.53 9.18 -4.24
C ARG A 217 2.05 8.19 -3.20
N PRO A 218 1.76 6.89 -3.34
CA PRO A 218 2.36 5.85 -2.49
C PRO A 218 3.89 5.78 -2.56
N SER A 219 4.51 6.42 -3.54
CA SER A 219 5.96 6.59 -3.67
C SER A 219 6.53 7.79 -2.88
N ASP A 220 5.70 8.49 -2.13
CA ASP A 220 6.01 9.74 -1.44
C ASP A 220 6.24 10.95 -2.38
N ASP A 221 6.09 10.78 -3.70
CA ASP A 221 6.16 11.87 -4.68
C ASP A 221 4.86 12.68 -4.75
N ALA A 222 4.96 13.98 -4.93
CA ALA A 222 3.80 14.87 -5.07
C ALA A 222 2.93 14.51 -6.29
N CYS A 223 1.61 14.50 -6.09
CA CYS A 223 0.66 14.38 -7.20
C CYS A 223 0.76 15.60 -8.10
N GLU A 224 0.80 15.37 -9.41
CA GLU A 224 0.73 16.44 -10.41
C GLU A 224 -0.72 16.96 -10.56
N TYR A 225 -1.69 16.04 -10.62
CA TYR A 225 -3.11 16.33 -10.58
C TYR A 225 -3.70 15.77 -9.30
N GLY A 226 -4.34 16.57 -8.49
CA GLY A 226 -4.64 16.26 -7.09
C GLY A 226 -5.55 15.04 -6.83
N TYR A 227 -6.21 14.46 -7.83
CA TYR A 227 -7.02 13.25 -7.62
C TYR A 227 -6.29 12.01 -8.13
N LEU A 228 -5.62 11.30 -7.21
CA LEU A 228 -4.98 10.03 -7.46
C LEU A 228 -6.05 8.93 -7.55
N VAL A 229 -6.33 8.45 -8.76
CA VAL A 229 -7.45 7.54 -9.03
C VAL A 229 -7.32 6.20 -8.32
N PRO A 230 -6.16 5.47 -8.35
CA PRO A 230 -6.05 4.19 -7.65
C PRO A 230 -6.20 4.32 -6.13
N ALA A 231 -5.77 5.42 -5.51
CA ALA A 231 -5.99 5.64 -4.08
C ALA A 231 -7.47 5.92 -3.76
N ASN A 232 -8.19 6.63 -4.63
CA ASN A 232 -9.64 6.79 -4.54
C ASN A 232 -10.40 5.47 -4.74
N MET A 233 -9.93 4.57 -5.63
CA MET A 233 -10.46 3.21 -5.76
C MET A 233 -10.31 2.44 -4.44
N PHE A 234 -9.16 2.54 -3.79
CA PHE A 234 -8.93 1.92 -2.49
C PHE A 234 -9.83 2.51 -1.40
N ALA A 235 -10.02 3.84 -1.38
CA ALA A 235 -10.95 4.51 -0.47
C ALA A 235 -12.39 3.96 -0.61
N VAL A 236 -12.88 3.74 -1.85
CA VAL A 236 -14.19 3.12 -2.11
C VAL A 236 -14.30 1.74 -1.46
N VAL A 237 -13.24 0.93 -1.54
CA VAL A 237 -13.22 -0.42 -0.97
C VAL A 237 -13.29 -0.38 0.55
N ILE A 238 -12.41 0.41 1.19
CA ILE A 238 -12.35 0.45 2.65
C ILE A 238 -13.60 1.08 3.28
N LEU A 239 -14.26 1.99 2.60
CA LEU A 239 -15.54 2.53 3.03
C LEU A 239 -16.63 1.45 3.06
N GLY A 240 -16.55 0.43 2.17
CA GLY A 240 -17.39 -0.76 2.23
C GLY A 240 -17.07 -1.65 3.44
N TYR A 241 -15.78 -1.86 3.73
CA TYR A 241 -15.36 -2.61 4.93
C TYR A 241 -15.87 -1.96 6.22
N LEU A 242 -15.82 -0.64 6.28
CA LEU A 242 -16.30 0.12 7.42
C LEU A 242 -17.80 -0.01 7.63
N GLN A 243 -18.59 0.02 6.55
CA GLN A 243 -20.02 -0.24 6.64
C GLN A 243 -20.27 -1.62 7.28
N THR A 244 -19.50 -2.65 6.89
CA THR A 244 -19.59 -3.98 7.48
C THR A 244 -19.21 -3.99 8.96
N ILE A 245 -18.11 -3.37 9.36
CA ILE A 245 -17.63 -3.31 10.76
C ILE A 245 -18.66 -2.61 11.65
N PHE A 246 -19.15 -1.43 11.22
CA PHE A 246 -20.08 -0.63 12.02
C PHE A 246 -21.54 -1.10 11.96
N SER A 247 -21.92 -1.93 11.00
CA SER A 247 -23.25 -2.57 11.03
C SER A 247 -23.29 -3.88 11.79
N SER A 248 -22.16 -4.64 11.81
CA SER A 248 -22.17 -6.02 12.31
C SER A 248 -21.44 -6.21 13.64
N ILE A 249 -20.55 -5.26 14.04
CA ILE A 249 -19.68 -5.41 15.21
C ILE A 249 -19.88 -4.26 16.21
N LEU A 250 -19.82 -3.00 15.73
CA LEU A 250 -19.84 -1.82 16.59
C LEU A 250 -21.21 -1.13 16.71
N ASP A 251 -22.16 -1.49 15.86
CA ASP A 251 -23.56 -1.00 15.83
C ASP A 251 -23.68 0.54 15.87
N ASP A 252 -23.10 1.24 14.87
CA ASP A 252 -23.23 2.69 14.72
C ASP A 252 -23.81 3.04 13.33
N PRO A 253 -25.15 3.15 13.22
CA PRO A 253 -25.84 3.41 11.94
C PRO A 253 -25.54 4.80 11.37
N GLU A 254 -25.14 5.78 12.20
CA GLU A 254 -24.75 7.11 11.70
C GLU A 254 -23.44 7.05 10.92
N ILE A 255 -22.45 6.34 11.46
CA ILE A 255 -21.17 6.09 10.77
C ILE A 255 -21.40 5.28 9.48
N VAL A 256 -22.25 4.26 9.52
CA VAL A 256 -22.58 3.47 8.31
C VAL A 256 -23.15 4.38 7.22
N ALA A 257 -24.16 5.22 7.55
CA ALA A 257 -24.75 6.13 6.58
C ALA A 257 -23.75 7.17 6.04
N ARG A 258 -22.84 7.66 6.88
CA ARG A 258 -21.77 8.60 6.49
C ARG A 258 -20.78 7.94 5.53
N ALA A 259 -20.29 6.74 5.85
CA ALA A 259 -19.39 5.97 5.01
C ALA A 259 -20.03 5.61 3.65
N GLN A 260 -21.31 5.26 3.64
CA GLN A 260 -22.05 4.95 2.42
C GLN A 260 -22.21 6.16 1.49
N ARG A 261 -22.54 7.33 2.04
CA ARG A 261 -22.61 8.58 1.23
C ARG A 261 -21.26 8.90 0.60
N LEU A 262 -20.19 8.84 1.39
CA LEU A 262 -18.84 9.14 0.91
C LEU A 262 -18.41 8.11 -0.16
N GLN A 263 -18.63 6.82 0.06
CA GLN A 263 -18.33 5.76 -0.90
C GLN A 263 -19.04 6.00 -2.25
N THR A 264 -20.32 6.34 -2.21
CA THR A 264 -21.12 6.61 -3.41
C THR A 264 -20.58 7.82 -4.16
N THR A 265 -20.26 8.90 -3.44
CA THR A 265 -19.76 10.15 -4.04
C THR A 265 -18.39 9.94 -4.70
N VAL A 266 -17.46 9.26 -4.01
CA VAL A 266 -16.13 8.96 -4.55
C VAL A 266 -16.23 8.04 -5.77
N ARG A 267 -17.05 6.98 -5.70
CA ARG A 267 -17.26 6.08 -6.85
C ARG A 267 -17.81 6.83 -8.06
N ASN A 268 -18.81 7.66 -7.88
CA ASN A 268 -19.37 8.49 -8.97
C ASN A 268 -18.32 9.46 -9.54
N GLY A 269 -17.45 10.00 -8.70
CA GLY A 269 -16.32 10.84 -9.12
C GLY A 269 -15.34 10.07 -10.02
N ILE A 270 -14.95 8.85 -9.62
CA ILE A 270 -14.09 7.98 -10.44
C ILE A 270 -14.78 7.65 -11.78
N GLU A 271 -16.06 7.23 -11.76
CA GLU A 271 -16.79 6.88 -12.97
C GLU A 271 -16.97 8.05 -13.95
N THR A 272 -17.00 9.27 -13.44
CA THR A 272 -17.19 10.48 -14.27
C THR A 272 -15.85 11.03 -14.78
N TYR A 273 -14.83 11.08 -13.95
CA TYR A 273 -13.58 11.81 -14.22
C TYR A 273 -12.34 10.92 -14.29
N GLY A 274 -12.37 9.68 -13.74
CA GLY A 274 -11.20 8.82 -13.53
C GLY A 274 -10.69 8.11 -14.79
N TYR A 275 -11.04 8.54 -15.99
CA TYR A 275 -10.68 7.89 -17.24
C TYR A 275 -9.91 8.80 -18.19
N THR A 276 -9.14 8.16 -19.06
CA THR A 276 -8.49 8.76 -20.23
C THR A 276 -8.59 7.80 -21.43
N THR A 277 -7.88 8.09 -22.49
CA THR A 277 -7.86 7.30 -23.72
C THR A 277 -6.44 6.85 -24.02
N ASN A 278 -6.24 5.56 -24.33
CA ASN A 278 -4.96 5.03 -24.78
C ASN A 278 -4.71 5.34 -26.28
N ALA A 279 -3.54 4.97 -26.79
CA ALA A 279 -3.15 5.20 -28.19
C ALA A 279 -4.09 4.55 -29.22
N ASN A 280 -4.82 3.49 -28.83
CA ASN A 280 -5.80 2.81 -29.68
C ASN A 280 -7.19 3.49 -29.66
N GLY A 281 -7.37 4.57 -28.90
CA GLY A 281 -8.66 5.24 -28.73
C GLY A 281 -9.61 4.52 -27.74
N GLU A 282 -9.09 3.59 -26.93
CA GLU A 282 -9.89 2.85 -25.95
C GLU A 282 -9.92 3.58 -24.61
N LYS A 283 -11.07 3.51 -23.93
CA LYS A 283 -11.27 4.03 -22.59
C LYS A 283 -10.48 3.19 -21.58
N VAL A 284 -9.57 3.83 -20.84
CA VAL A 284 -8.73 3.25 -19.77
C VAL A 284 -8.79 4.13 -18.54
N TYR A 285 -8.46 3.60 -17.36
CA TYR A 285 -8.32 4.42 -16.16
C TYR A 285 -7.13 5.37 -16.28
N ALA A 286 -7.32 6.61 -15.83
CA ALA A 286 -6.24 7.56 -15.62
C ALA A 286 -5.59 7.34 -14.26
N TYR A 287 -4.30 7.63 -14.12
CA TYR A 287 -3.60 7.56 -12.83
C TYR A 287 -3.94 8.76 -11.95
N GLU A 288 -3.88 9.97 -12.52
CA GLU A 288 -4.27 11.21 -11.87
C GLU A 288 -5.19 12.03 -12.76
N VAL A 289 -6.10 12.78 -12.14
CA VAL A 289 -6.96 13.77 -12.79
C VAL A 289 -7.14 14.99 -11.90
N ASP A 290 -7.56 16.14 -12.47
CA ASP A 290 -7.81 17.39 -11.74
C ASP A 290 -9.27 17.85 -11.73
N GLY A 291 -10.14 17.18 -12.50
CA GLY A 291 -11.52 17.62 -12.70
C GLY A 291 -11.68 18.82 -13.62
N LEU A 292 -10.57 19.41 -14.11
CA LEU A 292 -10.55 20.57 -15.04
C LEU A 292 -10.34 20.16 -16.50
N GLY A 293 -10.22 18.86 -16.75
CA GLY A 293 -10.04 18.28 -18.08
C GLY A 293 -8.66 17.69 -18.33
N HIS A 294 -7.77 17.70 -17.35
CA HIS A 294 -6.46 17.03 -17.45
C HIS A 294 -6.53 15.65 -16.85
N ALA A 295 -5.83 14.71 -17.51
CA ALA A 295 -5.72 13.32 -17.08
C ALA A 295 -4.31 12.79 -17.41
N LYS A 296 -3.73 12.00 -16.51
CA LYS A 296 -2.39 11.43 -16.67
C LYS A 296 -2.48 9.94 -16.91
N LEU A 297 -1.96 9.50 -18.06
CA LEU A 297 -1.80 8.08 -18.37
C LEU A 297 -0.39 7.63 -17.98
N MET A 298 -0.32 6.93 -16.88
CA MET A 298 0.85 6.23 -16.35
C MET A 298 0.39 5.23 -15.30
N ASP A 299 1.33 4.47 -14.78
CA ASP A 299 1.21 3.81 -13.49
C ASP A 299 2.55 3.89 -12.76
N ASP A 300 2.53 3.68 -11.45
CA ASP A 300 3.67 3.70 -10.57
C ASP A 300 3.88 2.30 -9.97
N GLY A 301 5.13 1.90 -9.74
CA GLY A 301 5.47 0.59 -9.19
C GLY A 301 4.96 0.34 -7.77
N ASN A 302 4.47 1.37 -7.07
CA ASN A 302 3.93 1.30 -5.71
C ASN A 302 2.44 0.93 -5.70
N VAL A 303 1.92 0.56 -4.52
CA VAL A 303 0.50 0.19 -4.32
C VAL A 303 -0.12 1.14 -3.31
N PRO A 304 -1.29 1.75 -3.60
CA PRO A 304 -2.20 1.51 -4.72
C PRO A 304 -1.71 2.02 -6.07
N SER A 305 -1.81 1.16 -7.07
CA SER A 305 -1.60 1.44 -8.47
C SER A 305 -2.86 1.08 -9.26
N LEU A 306 -2.97 1.51 -10.50
CA LEU A 306 -4.06 1.07 -11.38
C LEU A 306 -4.00 -0.45 -11.62
N LEU A 307 -2.78 -1.01 -11.72
CA LEU A 307 -2.57 -2.45 -11.83
C LEU A 307 -3.14 -3.20 -10.62
N SER A 308 -3.10 -2.61 -9.44
CA SER A 308 -3.54 -3.23 -8.19
C SER A 308 -5.05 -3.19 -7.94
N ALA A 309 -5.86 -2.56 -8.80
CA ALA A 309 -7.28 -2.36 -8.55
C ALA A 309 -8.07 -3.65 -8.18
N PRO A 310 -7.88 -4.81 -8.85
CA PRO A 310 -8.51 -6.09 -8.45
C PRO A 310 -7.92 -6.66 -7.15
N TYR A 311 -6.63 -6.50 -6.93
CA TYR A 311 -5.96 -6.94 -5.70
C TYR A 311 -6.51 -6.19 -4.48
N LEU A 312 -6.81 -4.91 -4.62
CA LEU A 312 -7.44 -4.10 -3.57
C LEU A 312 -8.94 -4.43 -3.39
N GLY A 313 -9.59 -5.01 -4.41
CA GLY A 313 -11.01 -5.38 -4.37
C GLY A 313 -11.95 -4.34 -5.01
N TYR A 314 -11.41 -3.41 -5.80
CA TYR A 314 -12.23 -2.38 -6.46
C TYR A 314 -13.03 -2.92 -7.65
N CYS A 315 -12.46 -3.80 -8.46
CA CYS A 315 -13.08 -4.41 -9.63
C CYS A 315 -12.65 -5.89 -9.76
N ASP A 316 -13.35 -6.62 -10.63
CA ASP A 316 -12.95 -7.98 -10.98
C ASP A 316 -11.76 -8.00 -11.95
N LEU A 317 -10.97 -9.07 -11.91
CA LEU A 317 -9.86 -9.29 -12.86
C LEU A 317 -10.32 -9.25 -14.32
N LEU A 318 -11.55 -9.65 -14.61
CA LEU A 318 -12.12 -9.70 -15.96
C LEU A 318 -12.88 -8.43 -16.36
N ASP A 319 -12.89 -7.40 -15.52
CA ASP A 319 -13.47 -6.10 -15.89
C ASP A 319 -12.80 -5.55 -17.16
N LEU A 320 -13.59 -5.16 -18.15
CA LEU A 320 -13.09 -4.78 -19.47
C LEU A 320 -12.23 -3.50 -19.43
N ASN A 321 -12.63 -2.51 -18.63
CA ASN A 321 -11.84 -1.27 -18.51
C ASN A 321 -10.52 -1.55 -17.80
N TYR A 322 -10.54 -2.41 -16.77
CA TYR A 322 -9.34 -2.86 -16.10
C TYR A 322 -8.41 -3.64 -17.05
N GLN A 323 -8.91 -4.57 -17.81
CA GLN A 323 -8.09 -5.37 -18.76
C GLN A 323 -7.40 -4.48 -19.81
N ARG A 324 -8.13 -3.49 -20.36
CA ARG A 324 -7.56 -2.50 -21.27
C ARG A 324 -6.48 -1.64 -20.58
N THR A 325 -6.78 -1.18 -19.37
CA THR A 325 -5.84 -0.42 -18.54
C THR A 325 -4.58 -1.25 -18.28
N ARG A 326 -4.73 -2.49 -17.79
CA ARG A 326 -3.60 -3.41 -17.56
C ARG A 326 -2.73 -3.60 -18.80
N GLN A 327 -3.36 -3.85 -19.97
CA GLN A 327 -2.62 -4.02 -21.22
C GLN A 327 -1.84 -2.77 -21.61
N THR A 328 -2.43 -1.59 -21.44
CA THR A 328 -1.80 -0.30 -21.70
C THR A 328 -0.62 -0.06 -20.75
N LEU A 329 -0.80 -0.34 -19.45
CA LEU A 329 0.23 -0.08 -18.43
C LEU A 329 1.43 -1.03 -18.51
N LEU A 330 1.23 -2.25 -18.97
CA LEU A 330 2.30 -3.24 -19.21
C LEU A 330 2.87 -3.13 -20.64
N SER A 331 2.91 -1.92 -21.18
CA SER A 331 3.44 -1.58 -22.48
C SER A 331 4.21 -0.25 -22.44
N PRO A 332 4.94 0.11 -23.52
CA PRO A 332 5.63 1.41 -23.62
C PRO A 332 4.72 2.65 -23.58
N GLU A 333 3.40 2.50 -23.60
CA GLU A 333 2.47 3.62 -23.38
C GLU A 333 2.52 4.13 -21.92
N ASN A 334 2.87 3.26 -20.96
CA ASN A 334 3.26 3.71 -19.63
C ASN A 334 4.71 4.18 -19.68
N PRO A 335 5.03 5.47 -19.47
CA PRO A 335 6.38 6.02 -19.56
C PRO A 335 7.35 5.41 -18.52
N TYR A 336 6.83 4.71 -17.51
CA TYR A 336 7.61 4.03 -16.47
C TYR A 336 7.64 2.52 -16.64
N TYR A 337 7.13 1.97 -17.76
CA TYR A 337 7.34 0.57 -18.10
C TYR A 337 8.68 0.41 -18.84
N TYR A 338 9.58 -0.34 -18.25
CA TYR A 338 10.92 -0.57 -18.80
C TYR A 338 11.12 -2.04 -19.14
N SER A 339 11.93 -2.27 -20.19
CA SER A 339 12.35 -3.60 -20.62
C SER A 339 13.86 -3.62 -20.83
N GLY A 340 14.51 -4.65 -20.33
CA GLY A 340 15.95 -4.85 -20.42
C GLY A 340 16.33 -6.31 -20.63
N LYS A 341 17.60 -6.63 -20.38
CA LYS A 341 18.16 -7.97 -20.58
C LYS A 341 17.70 -8.98 -19.54
N LEU A 342 17.49 -8.52 -18.30
CA LEU A 342 17.16 -9.39 -17.17
C LEU A 342 15.66 -9.47 -16.92
N ALA A 343 14.97 -8.34 -17.04
CA ALA A 343 13.56 -8.24 -16.70
C ALA A 343 12.86 -7.11 -17.45
N ALA A 344 11.52 -7.12 -17.39
CA ALA A 344 10.66 -6.02 -17.77
C ALA A 344 9.63 -5.81 -16.68
N GLY A 345 9.16 -4.58 -16.48
CA GLY A 345 8.16 -4.25 -15.46
C GLY A 345 7.99 -2.76 -15.28
N GLN A 346 7.14 -2.40 -14.33
CA GLN A 346 6.89 -1.01 -13.97
C GLN A 346 7.96 -0.48 -13.01
N GLY A 347 8.48 0.70 -13.31
CA GLY A 347 9.27 1.54 -12.41
C GLY A 347 8.43 2.63 -11.78
N SER A 348 9.08 3.71 -11.39
CA SER A 348 8.48 4.87 -10.75
C SER A 348 9.26 6.13 -11.11
N PRO A 349 8.63 7.33 -11.17
CA PRO A 349 9.38 8.58 -11.22
C PRO A 349 10.25 8.79 -9.97
N HIS A 350 9.95 8.10 -8.89
CA HIS A 350 10.68 8.16 -7.62
C HIS A 350 12.12 7.62 -7.71
N THR A 351 12.37 6.64 -8.56
CA THR A 351 13.66 5.96 -8.71
C THR A 351 14.30 6.23 -10.06
N PRO A 352 15.60 5.93 -10.27
CA PRO A 352 16.26 6.19 -11.53
C PRO A 352 15.53 5.57 -12.72
N ALA A 353 15.62 6.21 -13.89
CA ALA A 353 15.07 5.66 -15.13
C ALA A 353 15.65 4.26 -15.42
N ARG A 354 14.81 3.35 -15.94
CA ARG A 354 15.12 1.93 -16.20
C ARG A 354 15.23 1.05 -14.95
N TYR A 355 14.92 1.59 -13.76
CA TYR A 355 14.77 0.78 -12.56
C TYR A 355 13.32 0.34 -12.44
N ILE A 356 13.09 -0.94 -12.22
CA ILE A 356 11.76 -1.54 -12.01
C ILE A 356 11.60 -2.04 -10.59
N TRP A 357 10.36 -2.10 -10.12
CA TRP A 357 10.05 -2.38 -8.73
C TRP A 357 9.63 -3.84 -8.52
N PRO A 358 10.25 -4.58 -7.60
CA PRO A 358 9.80 -5.92 -7.21
C PRO A 358 8.33 -5.95 -6.76
N ILE A 359 7.84 -4.88 -6.10
CA ILE A 359 6.42 -4.72 -5.73
C ILE A 359 5.52 -4.77 -6.97
N ALA A 360 5.89 -4.08 -8.06
CA ALA A 360 5.11 -4.08 -9.30
C ALA A 360 5.12 -5.44 -9.99
N ILE A 361 6.26 -6.13 -10.01
CA ILE A 361 6.36 -7.50 -10.54
C ILE A 361 5.49 -8.46 -9.71
N ALA A 362 5.52 -8.35 -8.38
CA ALA A 362 4.66 -9.14 -7.51
C ALA A 362 3.18 -8.84 -7.76
N MET A 363 2.82 -7.56 -7.96
CA MET A 363 1.46 -7.14 -8.27
C MET A 363 1.00 -7.63 -9.63
N GLU A 364 1.87 -7.65 -10.65
CA GLU A 364 1.58 -8.26 -11.95
C GLU A 364 1.20 -9.73 -11.80
N GLY A 365 1.91 -10.48 -10.96
CA GLY A 365 1.61 -11.87 -10.63
C GLY A 365 0.31 -12.04 -9.83
N LEU A 366 0.09 -11.20 -8.79
CA LEU A 366 -1.12 -11.23 -7.94
C LEU A 366 -2.41 -10.88 -8.69
N THR A 367 -2.28 -10.15 -9.81
CA THR A 367 -3.39 -9.78 -10.70
C THR A 367 -3.35 -10.54 -12.04
N ALA A 368 -2.60 -11.62 -12.11
CA ALA A 368 -2.52 -12.48 -13.29
C ALA A 368 -3.76 -13.38 -13.42
N ASN A 369 -4.12 -13.70 -14.66
CA ASN A 369 -5.25 -14.57 -15.00
C ASN A 369 -4.88 -16.06 -15.05
N SER A 370 -3.61 -16.40 -14.93
CA SER A 370 -3.14 -17.79 -15.01
C SER A 370 -2.01 -18.08 -14.02
N HIS A 371 -1.93 -19.33 -13.58
CA HIS A 371 -0.86 -19.83 -12.76
C HIS A 371 0.52 -19.71 -13.43
N GLU A 372 0.58 -19.86 -14.77
CA GLU A 372 1.80 -19.67 -15.54
C GLU A 372 2.36 -18.25 -15.41
N GLN A 373 1.49 -17.22 -15.49
CA GLN A 373 1.89 -15.83 -15.30
C GLN A 373 2.35 -15.55 -13.86
N GLN A 374 1.70 -16.14 -12.86
CA GLN A 374 2.15 -16.05 -11.47
C GLN A 374 3.56 -16.63 -11.30
N LEU A 375 3.81 -17.81 -11.85
CA LEU A 375 5.13 -18.44 -11.82
C LEU A 375 6.18 -17.63 -12.58
N ALA A 376 5.84 -17.02 -13.72
CA ALA A 376 6.75 -16.16 -14.46
C ALA A 376 7.19 -14.94 -13.63
N ALA A 377 6.25 -14.29 -12.94
CA ALA A 377 6.54 -13.18 -12.04
C ALA A 377 7.45 -13.62 -10.86
N LEU A 378 7.14 -14.76 -10.23
CA LEU A 378 7.98 -15.34 -9.17
C LEU A 378 9.39 -15.67 -9.65
N GLN A 379 9.51 -16.27 -10.84
CA GLN A 379 10.82 -16.58 -11.42
C GLN A 379 11.64 -15.33 -11.74
N THR A 380 10.98 -14.26 -12.17
CA THR A 380 11.65 -12.96 -12.36
C THR A 380 12.19 -12.46 -11.03
N LEU A 381 11.36 -12.43 -9.98
CA LEU A 381 11.74 -11.94 -8.66
C LEU A 381 12.93 -12.71 -8.06
N ILE A 382 12.93 -14.05 -8.13
CA ILE A 382 14.06 -14.84 -7.57
C ILE A 382 15.35 -14.74 -8.39
N LYS A 383 15.27 -14.35 -9.66
CA LYS A 383 16.45 -14.14 -10.53
C LYS A 383 17.08 -12.77 -10.39
N THR A 384 16.34 -11.80 -9.84
CA THR A 384 16.74 -10.39 -9.77
C THR A 384 16.88 -9.90 -8.33
N THR A 385 17.54 -10.69 -7.49
CA THR A 385 17.77 -10.39 -6.06
C THR A 385 19.12 -9.71 -5.80
N GLY A 386 19.90 -9.36 -6.81
CA GLY A 386 21.25 -8.82 -6.63
C GLY A 386 22.18 -9.75 -5.83
N ASN A 387 21.94 -11.08 -5.87
CA ASN A 387 22.61 -12.11 -5.04
C ASN A 387 22.36 -11.97 -3.53
N THR A 388 21.38 -11.22 -3.10
CA THR A 388 21.05 -11.02 -1.66
C THR A 388 19.99 -11.98 -1.17
N ASP A 389 19.21 -12.64 -2.08
CA ASP A 389 17.99 -13.38 -1.77
C ASP A 389 16.94 -12.54 -1.00
N LEU A 390 16.95 -11.21 -1.20
CA LEU A 390 15.97 -10.25 -0.71
C LEU A 390 15.40 -9.46 -1.87
N MET A 391 14.24 -8.86 -1.66
CA MET A 391 13.67 -7.88 -2.58
C MET A 391 14.12 -6.48 -2.17
N HIS A 392 14.52 -5.69 -3.16
CA HIS A 392 14.91 -4.30 -2.99
C HIS A 392 13.76 -3.36 -3.35
N GLU A 393 13.94 -2.05 -3.18
CA GLU A 393 12.95 -1.07 -3.61
C GLU A 393 12.80 -1.09 -5.14
N SER A 394 13.91 -0.94 -5.85
CA SER A 394 13.98 -1.05 -7.32
C SER A 394 15.35 -1.55 -7.78
N PHE A 395 15.43 -2.07 -9.01
CA PHE A 395 16.67 -2.53 -9.60
C PHE A 395 16.72 -2.22 -11.11
N ASP A 396 17.93 -2.06 -11.66
CA ASP A 396 18.13 -1.80 -13.08
C ASP A 396 17.77 -3.04 -13.94
N VAL A 397 17.01 -2.83 -15.02
CA VAL A 397 16.51 -3.92 -15.90
C VAL A 397 17.60 -4.71 -16.62
N ASP A 398 18.83 -4.22 -16.65
CA ASP A 398 19.98 -4.85 -17.31
C ASP A 398 21.01 -5.41 -16.33
N ASP A 399 21.01 -4.95 -15.04
CA ASP A 399 21.97 -5.34 -13.99
C ASP A 399 21.31 -5.28 -12.61
N ASP A 400 20.86 -6.40 -12.08
CA ASP A 400 20.18 -6.48 -10.78
C ASP A 400 21.09 -6.24 -9.56
N THR A 401 22.40 -6.09 -9.76
CA THR A 401 23.31 -5.64 -8.71
C THR A 401 23.27 -4.12 -8.48
N GLN A 402 22.63 -3.39 -9.40
CA GLN A 402 22.34 -1.97 -9.29
C GLN A 402 20.91 -1.82 -8.76
N PHE A 403 20.75 -1.60 -7.47
CA PHE A 403 19.46 -1.47 -6.80
C PHE A 403 19.43 -0.28 -5.85
N THR A 404 18.22 0.19 -5.54
CA THR A 404 17.93 1.17 -4.49
C THR A 404 17.47 0.42 -3.24
N ARG A 405 17.77 0.97 -2.06
CA ARG A 405 17.43 0.45 -0.73
C ARG A 405 17.65 -1.07 -0.60
N GLU A 406 18.76 -1.44 -0.01
CA GLU A 406 19.15 -2.85 0.19
C GLU A 406 18.11 -3.61 1.05
N TRP A 407 17.52 -2.94 2.03
CA TRP A 407 16.54 -3.51 2.93
C TRP A 407 15.20 -2.78 2.86
N PHE A 408 14.24 -3.36 2.13
CA PHE A 408 12.90 -2.84 1.97
C PHE A 408 11.87 -3.94 2.24
N SER A 409 11.33 -3.96 3.49
CA SER A 409 10.50 -5.06 3.97
C SER A 409 9.15 -5.18 3.26
N TRP A 410 8.58 -4.09 2.76
CA TRP A 410 7.36 -4.15 1.95
C TRP A 410 7.55 -5.01 0.69
N ALA A 411 8.62 -4.80 -0.06
CA ALA A 411 8.92 -5.59 -1.26
C ALA A 411 9.11 -7.08 -0.92
N ASN A 412 9.82 -7.39 0.17
CA ASN A 412 9.99 -8.75 0.66
C ASN A 412 8.63 -9.44 0.89
N MET A 413 7.69 -8.75 1.52
CA MET A 413 6.41 -9.33 1.88
C MET A 413 5.44 -9.42 0.70
N MET A 414 5.57 -8.55 -0.32
CA MET A 414 4.82 -8.71 -1.58
C MET A 414 5.25 -9.97 -2.36
N TYR A 415 6.54 -10.29 -2.36
CA TYR A 415 7.02 -11.58 -2.87
C TYR A 415 6.41 -12.75 -2.09
N CYS A 416 6.39 -12.67 -0.76
CA CYS A 416 5.79 -13.71 0.09
C CYS A 416 4.30 -13.90 -0.22
N GLU A 417 3.53 -12.83 -0.36
CA GLU A 417 2.09 -12.90 -0.68
C GLU A 417 1.85 -13.54 -2.05
N LEU A 418 2.66 -13.19 -3.06
CA LEU A 418 2.57 -13.80 -4.39
C LEU A 418 2.86 -15.31 -4.33
N LEU A 419 3.93 -15.73 -3.65
CA LEU A 419 4.25 -17.15 -3.53
C LEU A 419 3.15 -17.91 -2.79
N LEU A 420 2.68 -17.39 -1.66
CA LEU A 420 1.59 -18.01 -0.89
C LEU A 420 0.33 -18.16 -1.75
N THR A 421 -0.05 -17.12 -2.48
CA THR A 421 -1.20 -17.14 -3.39
C THR A 421 -1.02 -18.19 -4.49
N THR A 422 0.15 -18.27 -5.10
CA THR A 422 0.48 -19.23 -6.15
C THR A 422 0.43 -20.69 -5.65
N LEU A 423 0.79 -20.92 -4.38
CA LEU A 423 0.71 -22.22 -3.72
C LEU A 423 -0.70 -22.53 -3.17
N GLY A 424 -1.68 -21.67 -3.37
CA GLY A 424 -3.07 -21.89 -2.98
C GLY A 424 -3.43 -21.48 -1.55
N PHE A 425 -2.54 -20.82 -0.82
CA PHE A 425 -2.90 -20.15 0.44
C PHE A 425 -3.78 -18.93 0.13
N LYS A 426 -4.85 -18.75 0.91
CA LYS A 426 -5.79 -17.66 0.70
C LYS A 426 -5.80 -16.71 1.89
N ILE A 427 -5.86 -15.43 1.59
CA ILE A 427 -6.25 -14.37 2.50
C ILE A 427 -7.66 -13.96 2.08
N GLU A 428 -8.66 -14.24 2.91
CA GLU A 428 -10.05 -13.90 2.63
C GLU A 428 -10.26 -12.38 2.69
N ARG A 429 -11.09 -11.87 1.77
CA ARG A 429 -11.36 -10.42 1.61
C ARG A 429 -12.81 -10.09 1.90
#